data_ac3b05770066c5e6a0c3c443073578f7
#
_entry.id   ac3b05770066c5e6a0c3c443073578f7
#
_cell.length_a   1.000
_cell.length_b   1.000
_cell.length_c   1.000
_cell.angle_alpha   90.00
_cell.angle_beta   90.00
_cell.angle_gamma   90.00
#
_symmetry.space_group_name_H-M   'P 1'
#
loop_
_entity.id
_entity.type
_entity.pdbx_description
1 polymer ?
#
loop_
_entity_poly.entity_id
_entity_poly.type
_entity_poly.pdbx_seq_one_letter_code
_entity_poly.pdbx_strand_id
1 'polypeptide(L)'
;MYVNAHGTGTPLNDKTETCALKRAFGADAYRLHVSSTKSMTGHMLGAAGGVEAIAAILALDEGVIPPTVNYKVKDEACDLDITPNTAVEEKLTYALSTSLGFGGHNGCLAFKII
;
A
#
# COMPACT_ATOMS: atom_id res chain seq x y z
N MET A 1 11.46 1.40 -0.31
CA MET A 1 10.43 0.96 -1.29
C MET A 1 9.04 1.22 -0.73
N TYR A 2 8.13 1.65 -1.58
CA TYR A 2 6.74 1.95 -1.23
C TYR A 2 5.79 0.89 -1.79
N VAL A 3 4.76 0.55 -1.02
CA VAL A 3 3.65 -0.32 -1.43
C VAL A 3 2.33 0.42 -1.25
N ASN A 4 1.65 0.75 -2.35
CA ASN A 4 0.25 1.16 -2.32
C ASN A 4 -0.59 -0.12 -2.24
N ALA A 5 -1.05 -0.41 -1.03
CA ALA A 5 -1.76 -1.62 -0.71
C ALA A 5 -3.22 -1.56 -1.19
N HIS A 6 -3.81 -2.71 -1.44
CA HIS A 6 -5.27 -2.80 -1.64
C HIS A 6 -6.02 -2.24 -0.44
N GLY A 7 -5.62 -2.59 0.76
CA GLY A 7 -5.91 -1.89 2.02
C GLY A 7 -7.33 -1.35 2.16
N THR A 8 -8.33 -2.24 2.13
CA THR A 8 -9.75 -1.87 2.18
C THR A 8 -10.25 -1.43 3.55
N GLY A 9 -9.42 -1.60 4.59
CA GLY A 9 -9.83 -1.36 5.97
C GLY A 9 -10.73 -2.45 6.55
N THR A 10 -10.78 -3.61 5.91
CA THR A 10 -11.56 -4.76 6.39
C THR A 10 -10.66 -5.73 7.15
N PRO A 11 -11.17 -6.38 8.23
CA PRO A 11 -10.33 -7.25 9.06
C PRO A 11 -9.65 -8.38 8.30
N LEU A 12 -10.36 -9.01 7.37
CA LEU A 12 -9.80 -10.13 6.60
C LEU A 12 -8.75 -9.66 5.59
N ASN A 13 -9.03 -8.60 4.83
CA ASN A 13 -8.12 -8.12 3.80
C ASN A 13 -6.80 -7.62 4.40
N ASP A 14 -6.85 -6.73 5.37
CA ASP A 14 -5.65 -6.04 5.86
C ASP A 14 -4.69 -7.01 6.55
N LYS A 15 -5.22 -7.94 7.33
CA LYS A 15 -4.44 -9.02 7.93
C LYS A 15 -3.80 -9.93 6.87
N THR A 16 -4.59 -10.31 5.86
CA THR A 16 -4.12 -11.22 4.81
C THR A 16 -3.04 -10.56 3.95
N GLU A 17 -3.23 -9.30 3.59
CA GLU A 17 -2.27 -8.54 2.79
C GLU A 17 -0.97 -8.29 3.57
N THR A 18 -1.05 -7.96 4.85
CA THR A 18 0.12 -7.86 5.74
C THR A 18 0.89 -9.18 5.77
N CYS A 19 0.19 -10.31 5.92
CA CYS A 19 0.82 -11.63 5.89
C CYS A 19 1.49 -11.93 4.54
N ALA A 20 0.83 -11.56 3.44
CA ALA A 20 1.38 -11.76 2.09
C ALA A 20 2.66 -10.94 1.87
N LEU A 21 2.69 -9.67 2.29
CA LEU A 21 3.89 -8.84 2.22
C LEU A 21 5.04 -9.42 3.06
N LYS A 22 4.76 -9.88 4.27
CA LYS A 22 5.77 -10.55 5.11
C LYS A 22 6.31 -11.82 4.47
N ARG A 23 5.47 -12.61 3.82
CA ARG A 23 5.90 -13.82 3.10
C ARG A 23 6.76 -13.49 1.89
N ALA A 24 6.40 -12.44 1.14
CA ALA A 24 7.11 -12.05 -0.07
C ALA A 24 8.49 -11.43 0.24
N PHE A 25 8.59 -10.62 1.28
CA PHE A 25 9.78 -9.82 1.58
C PHE A 25 10.58 -10.32 2.80
N GLY A 26 10.05 -11.29 3.54
CA GLY A 26 10.73 -11.80 4.75
C GLY A 26 11.00 -10.69 5.76
N ALA A 27 12.20 -10.64 6.29
CA ALA A 27 12.61 -9.61 7.26
C ALA A 27 12.59 -8.18 6.68
N ASP A 28 12.75 -8.03 5.37
CA ASP A 28 12.73 -6.72 4.70
C ASP A 28 11.33 -6.11 4.64
N ALA A 29 10.27 -6.87 4.93
CA ALA A 29 8.90 -6.34 5.00
C ALA A 29 8.77 -5.18 5.99
N TYR A 30 9.52 -5.21 7.08
CA TYR A 30 9.52 -4.14 8.11
C TYR A 30 10.26 -2.86 7.68
N ARG A 31 10.91 -2.89 6.52
CA ARG A 31 11.58 -1.72 5.90
C ARG A 31 10.75 -1.10 4.77
N LEU A 32 9.58 -1.68 4.49
CA LEU A 32 8.65 -1.13 3.51
C LEU A 32 7.84 0.01 4.14
N HIS A 33 7.59 1.03 3.35
CA HIS A 33 6.47 1.93 3.61
C HIS A 33 5.24 1.40 2.89
N VAL A 34 4.20 1.11 3.63
CA VAL A 34 2.92 0.62 3.11
C VAL A 34 1.88 1.69 3.38
N SER A 35 1.03 2.00 2.44
CA SER A 35 -0.15 2.81 2.73
C SER A 35 -1.32 2.41 1.85
N SER A 36 -2.53 2.73 2.28
CA SER A 36 -3.72 2.61 1.46
C SER A 36 -4.28 3.99 1.14
N THR A 37 -4.14 4.40 -0.12
CA THR A 37 -4.75 5.62 -0.62
C THR A 37 -6.27 5.57 -0.62
N LYS A 38 -6.88 4.38 -0.47
CA LYS A 38 -8.33 4.24 -0.25
C LYS A 38 -8.81 4.93 1.02
N SER A 39 -7.93 5.15 1.98
CA SER A 39 -8.25 5.95 3.17
C SER A 39 -8.64 7.39 2.83
N MET A 40 -8.16 7.92 1.70
CA MET A 40 -8.45 9.27 1.20
C MET A 40 -9.47 9.28 0.06
N THR A 41 -9.38 8.34 -0.87
CA THR A 41 -10.20 8.31 -2.10
C THR A 41 -11.44 7.45 -2.00
N GLY A 42 -11.52 6.56 -1.01
CA GLY A 42 -12.49 5.48 -1.00
C GLY A 42 -12.15 4.36 -1.99
N HIS A 43 -12.94 3.31 -1.98
CA HIS A 43 -12.78 2.19 -2.91
C HIS A 43 -13.48 2.51 -4.23
N MET A 44 -12.71 2.77 -5.28
CA MET A 44 -13.20 3.19 -6.59
C MET A 44 -13.54 2.00 -7.52
N LEU A 45 -13.68 0.80 -6.98
CA LEU A 45 -14.04 -0.43 -7.71
C LEU A 45 -13.14 -0.67 -8.94
N GLY A 46 -13.71 -0.72 -10.13
CA GLY A 46 -12.97 -0.95 -11.37
C GLY A 46 -11.93 0.13 -11.71
N ALA A 47 -12.08 1.34 -11.18
CA ALA A 47 -11.11 2.42 -11.35
C ALA A 47 -9.98 2.39 -10.32
N ALA A 48 -10.13 1.67 -9.22
CA ALA A 48 -9.20 1.68 -8.09
C ALA A 48 -7.75 1.35 -8.52
N GLY A 49 -7.56 0.27 -9.26
CA GLY A 49 -6.24 -0.16 -9.70
C GLY A 49 -5.50 0.88 -10.55
N GLY A 50 -6.22 1.56 -11.45
CA GLY A 50 -5.63 2.62 -12.29
C GLY A 50 -5.24 3.85 -11.48
N VAL A 51 -6.11 4.33 -10.60
CA VAL A 51 -5.85 5.48 -9.74
C VAL A 51 -4.70 5.19 -8.75
N GLU A 52 -4.69 4.02 -8.17
CA GLU A 52 -3.65 3.59 -7.22
C GLU A 52 -2.29 3.38 -7.91
N ALA A 53 -2.27 2.89 -9.15
CA ALA A 53 -1.05 2.84 -9.96
C ALA A 53 -0.47 4.24 -10.21
N ILE A 54 -1.32 5.21 -10.57
CA ILE A 54 -0.91 6.61 -10.73
C ILE A 54 -0.35 7.17 -9.41
N ALA A 55 -1.02 6.92 -8.30
CA ALA A 55 -0.54 7.35 -6.98
C ALA A 55 0.84 6.74 -6.63
N ALA A 56 1.07 5.46 -6.96
CA ALA A 56 2.35 4.81 -6.75
C ALA A 56 3.46 5.41 -7.65
N ILE A 57 3.14 5.73 -8.89
CA ILE A 57 4.07 6.40 -9.81
C ILE A 57 4.42 7.80 -9.33
N LEU A 58 3.42 8.60 -8.91
CA LEU A 58 3.65 9.94 -8.37
C LEU A 58 4.48 9.90 -7.08
N ALA A 59 4.20 8.96 -6.19
CA ALA A 59 5.02 8.77 -4.99
C ALA A 59 6.48 8.50 -5.32
N LEU A 60 6.71 7.70 -6.36
CA LEU A 60 8.05 7.37 -6.84
C LEU A 60 8.76 8.58 -7.46
N ASP A 61 8.05 9.37 -8.27
CA ASP A 61 8.58 10.54 -8.97
C ASP A 61 8.86 11.71 -8.02
N GLU A 62 7.90 12.02 -7.16
CA GLU A 62 7.98 13.14 -6.22
C GLU A 62 8.79 12.83 -4.95
N GLY A 63 9.04 11.55 -4.65
CA GLY A 63 9.65 11.13 -3.40
C GLY A 63 8.77 11.40 -2.17
N VAL A 64 7.45 11.32 -2.34
CA VAL A 64 6.47 11.55 -1.27
C VAL A 64 5.54 10.35 -1.16
N ILE A 65 5.58 9.68 -0.02
CA ILE A 65 4.74 8.53 0.27
C ILE A 65 3.42 9.02 0.86
N PRO A 66 2.27 8.76 0.20
CA PRO A 66 0.98 9.17 0.72
C PRO A 66 0.62 8.39 1.98
N PRO A 67 -0.03 9.02 2.97
CA PRO A 67 -0.37 8.36 4.22
C PRO A 67 -1.61 7.48 4.13
N THR A 68 -1.74 6.57 5.08
CA THR A 68 -3.03 5.99 5.47
C THR A 68 -3.67 6.93 6.50
N VAL A 69 -4.70 7.68 6.12
CA VAL A 69 -5.35 8.65 7.00
C VAL A 69 -6.43 8.01 7.89
N ASN A 70 -6.88 8.74 8.90
CA ASN A 70 -7.87 8.29 9.90
C ASN A 70 -7.43 7.09 10.74
N TYR A 71 -6.14 6.83 10.81
CA TYR A 71 -5.59 5.79 11.68
C TYR A 71 -5.55 6.26 13.13
N LYS A 72 -6.28 5.57 14.01
CA LYS A 72 -6.43 5.96 15.42
C LYS A 72 -5.97 4.89 16.40
N VAL A 73 -6.14 3.61 16.03
CA VAL A 73 -5.85 2.46 16.90
C VAL A 73 -4.99 1.48 16.13
N LYS A 74 -3.87 1.07 16.74
CA LYS A 74 -2.99 0.08 16.17
C LYS A 74 -3.66 -1.29 16.11
N ASP A 75 -3.57 -1.95 14.95
CA ASP A 75 -3.93 -3.35 14.79
C ASP A 75 -2.65 -4.20 14.86
N GLU A 76 -2.55 -5.05 15.89
CA GLU A 76 -1.39 -5.93 16.09
C GLU A 76 -1.22 -6.96 14.96
N ALA A 77 -2.28 -7.26 14.21
CA ALA A 77 -2.21 -8.13 13.04
C ALA A 77 -1.64 -7.42 11.79
N CYS A 78 -1.58 -6.09 11.81
CA CYS A 78 -1.09 -5.23 10.74
C CYS A 78 0.08 -4.38 11.25
N ASP A 79 1.17 -5.03 11.62
CA ASP A 79 2.32 -4.45 12.34
C ASP A 79 3.43 -3.89 11.43
N LEU A 80 3.21 -3.81 10.12
CA LEU A 80 4.11 -3.12 9.19
C LEU A 80 3.97 -1.60 9.34
N ASP A 81 4.95 -0.85 8.81
CA ASP A 81 4.82 0.60 8.70
C ASP A 81 3.76 0.95 7.66
N ILE A 82 2.58 1.33 8.13
CA ILE A 82 1.44 1.70 7.27
C ILE A 82 1.39 3.19 6.94
N THR A 83 2.45 3.94 7.22
CA THR A 83 2.55 5.38 6.99
C THR A 83 1.35 6.13 7.59
N PRO A 84 1.16 6.08 8.92
CA PRO A 84 -0.08 6.55 9.53
C PRO A 84 -0.20 8.06 9.50
N ASN A 85 -1.32 8.56 9.00
CA ASN A 85 -1.83 9.94 9.07
C ASN A 85 -0.97 11.05 8.43
N THR A 86 0.34 10.87 8.28
CA THR A 86 1.25 11.90 7.75
C THR A 86 2.08 11.33 6.60
N ALA A 87 2.18 12.07 5.51
CA ALA A 87 3.04 11.69 4.39
C ALA A 87 4.52 11.64 4.81
N VAL A 88 5.27 10.76 4.18
CA VAL A 88 6.71 10.60 4.42
C VAL A 88 7.47 11.02 3.16
N GLU A 89 8.45 11.90 3.32
CA GLU A 89 9.38 12.25 2.25
C GLU A 89 10.55 11.27 2.24
N GLU A 90 10.68 10.53 1.17
CA GLU A 90 11.78 9.57 0.99
C GLU A 90 12.05 9.34 -0.48
N LYS A 91 13.33 9.38 -0.88
CA LYS A 91 13.73 9.02 -2.25
C LYS A 91 13.51 7.53 -2.47
N LEU A 92 12.58 7.21 -3.34
CA LEU A 92 12.19 5.84 -3.67
C LEU A 92 12.90 5.36 -4.94
N THR A 93 13.20 4.06 -5.00
CA THR A 93 13.69 3.39 -6.21
C THR A 93 12.60 2.51 -6.83
N TYR A 94 11.74 1.94 -6.01
CA TYR A 94 10.66 1.06 -6.41
C TYR A 94 9.36 1.42 -5.70
N ALA A 95 8.26 1.28 -6.42
CA ALA A 95 6.91 1.30 -5.86
C ALA A 95 6.10 0.11 -6.40
N LEU A 96 5.25 -0.43 -5.54
CA LEU A 96 4.28 -1.47 -5.91
C LEU A 96 2.87 -0.93 -5.74
N SER A 97 1.94 -1.43 -6.56
CA SER A 97 0.50 -1.27 -6.34
C SER A 97 -0.14 -2.65 -6.36
N THR A 98 -0.82 -3.01 -5.28
CA THR A 98 -1.48 -4.32 -5.13
C THR A 98 -2.98 -4.16 -5.18
N SER A 99 -3.65 -5.10 -5.83
CA SER A 99 -5.11 -5.16 -5.93
C SER A 99 -5.60 -6.58 -5.69
N LEU A 100 -6.53 -6.73 -4.78
CA LEU A 100 -7.15 -8.01 -4.43
C LEU A 100 -8.63 -7.96 -4.80
N GLY A 101 -9.05 -8.83 -5.70
CA GLY A 101 -10.43 -8.91 -6.19
C GLY A 101 -11.17 -10.14 -5.67
N PHE A 102 -12.49 -10.10 -5.77
CA PHE A 102 -13.34 -11.24 -5.44
C PHE A 102 -13.00 -12.46 -6.31
N GLY A 103 -13.10 -13.65 -5.71
CA GLY A 103 -12.78 -14.91 -6.39
C GLY A 103 -11.29 -15.20 -6.49
N GLY A 104 -10.44 -14.45 -5.78
CA GLY A 104 -8.98 -14.68 -5.73
C GLY A 104 -8.22 -14.05 -6.89
N HIS A 105 -8.80 -13.08 -7.57
CA HIS A 105 -8.10 -12.28 -8.58
C HIS A 105 -7.16 -11.30 -7.88
N ASN A 106 -5.85 -11.53 -8.02
CA ASN A 106 -4.82 -10.69 -7.41
C ASN A 106 -3.95 -10.08 -8.52
N GLY A 107 -3.74 -8.79 -8.44
CA GLY A 107 -2.85 -8.06 -9.33
C GLY A 107 -1.76 -7.33 -8.54
N CYS A 108 -0.56 -7.27 -9.11
CA CYS A 108 0.52 -6.45 -8.56
C CYS A 108 1.24 -5.77 -9.73
N LEU A 109 1.34 -4.46 -9.67
CA LEU A 109 2.15 -3.66 -10.58
C LEU A 109 3.41 -3.19 -9.86
N ALA A 110 4.54 -3.33 -10.52
CA ALA A 110 5.82 -2.87 -10.00
C ALA A 110 6.38 -1.76 -10.90
N PHE A 111 6.79 -0.66 -10.29
CA PHE A 111 7.35 0.50 -10.95
C PHE A 111 8.77 0.76 -10.44
N LYS A 112 9.63 1.25 -11.34
CA LYS A 112 11.00 1.64 -11.04
C LYS A 112 11.33 2.94 -11.74
N ILE A 113 12.09 3.82 -11.10
CA ILE A 113 12.73 4.96 -11.75
C ILE A 113 13.83 4.46 -12.71
N ILE A 114 13.88 5.02 -13.90
CA ILE A 114 14.89 4.73 -14.92
C ILE A 114 16.04 5.74 -14.77
#